data_325dc5c06eaf795139ea8afea64acbbd
#
_entry.id   325dc5c06eaf795139ea8afea64acbbd
#
_cell.length_a   1.000
_cell.length_b   1.000
_cell.length_c   1.000
_cell.angle_alpha   90.00
_cell.angle_beta   90.00
_cell.angle_gamma   90.00
#
_symmetry.space_group_name_H-M   'P 1'
#
loop_
_entity.id
_entity.type
_entity.pdbx_description
1 polymer ?
#
loop_
_entity_poly.entity_id
_entity_poly.type
_entity_poly.pdbx_seq_one_letter_code
_entity_poly.pdbx_strand_id
1 'polypeptide(L)'
;MADSITLEEEKTSKCLPTSIFKGDSLHGKKLQINSLRTCNCKPTNINCMTAKEWMKSQIGVWQFFYEGRDIRDKTIHPATFPISLAKKVIELFTHQGELVLDPFVGSGTTLIAANDLNRNSVGFDLQASYVELCSRRLSENANMFNETQQIAVQEDARNIPEYFDKGSVSLIWTSPPYANLLNRKRKNKSRRNRKNDQLGKIEQYSQDERDLGILELDEYTKTMGDIYEKLLPLLHPKGHCVINVPDMWWENQRITIHVSLIEELRRRGYELRNIIIWDRTNIVNGIGIFGWPSNYITMGVTFEYLLDFWRPPVPETKLKIKDMDEK
;
A
#
# COMPACT_ATOMS: atom_id res chain seq x y z
N MET A 1 -7.86 -3.81 -33.36
CA MET A 1 -7.91 -2.38 -33.00
C MET A 1 -8.53 -2.34 -31.63
N ALA A 2 -7.74 -2.02 -30.62
CA ALA A 2 -8.23 -1.95 -29.25
C ALA A 2 -8.86 -0.57 -29.03
N ASP A 3 -10.16 -0.54 -28.75
CA ASP A 3 -10.87 0.71 -28.46
C ASP A 3 -10.37 1.26 -27.11
N SER A 4 -9.68 2.39 -27.20
CA SER A 4 -9.31 3.18 -26.04
C SER A 4 -10.54 3.97 -25.57
N ILE A 5 -10.92 3.82 -24.29
CA ILE A 5 -11.89 4.75 -23.70
C ILE A 5 -11.16 6.06 -23.44
N THR A 6 -11.39 7.04 -24.28
CA THR A 6 -11.14 8.43 -23.96
C THR A 6 -12.27 8.92 -23.04
N LEU A 7 -11.90 9.52 -21.90
CA LEU A 7 -12.83 10.16 -20.94
C LEU A 7 -13.45 11.45 -21.55
N GLU A 8 -14.02 11.39 -22.77
CA GLU A 8 -14.55 12.56 -23.48
C GLU A 8 -16.07 12.71 -23.45
N GLU A 9 -16.79 11.88 -22.74
CA GLU A 9 -18.23 12.08 -22.61
C GLU A 9 -18.62 12.43 -21.16
N GLU A 10 -18.43 13.68 -20.81
CA GLU A 10 -19.28 14.53 -19.96
C GLU A 10 -18.61 15.87 -19.66
N LYS A 11 -18.51 16.72 -20.68
CA LYS A 11 -18.14 18.13 -20.51
C LYS A 11 -19.39 18.95 -20.18
N THR A 12 -19.92 18.84 -18.97
CA THR A 12 -20.71 19.92 -18.31
C THR A 12 -20.95 19.61 -16.84
N SER A 13 -19.88 19.47 -16.10
CA SER A 13 -19.84 19.66 -14.63
C SER A 13 -18.37 19.76 -14.30
N LYS A 14 -17.95 20.74 -13.48
CA LYS A 14 -16.60 20.81 -12.94
C LYS A 14 -16.36 19.56 -12.12
N CYS A 15 -15.98 18.46 -12.76
CA CYS A 15 -15.82 17.14 -12.15
C CYS A 15 -14.63 17.10 -11.23
N LEU A 16 -14.88 16.67 -10.01
CA LEU A 16 -13.89 16.18 -9.08
C LEU A 16 -13.02 15.14 -9.78
N PRO A 17 -11.70 15.17 -9.62
CA PRO A 17 -10.77 14.23 -10.29
C PRO A 17 -10.80 12.82 -9.68
N THR A 18 -11.95 12.36 -9.22
CA THR A 18 -12.13 11.08 -8.54
C THR A 18 -13.08 10.20 -9.32
N SER A 19 -12.65 9.01 -9.72
CA SER A 19 -13.47 8.05 -10.47
C SER A 19 -13.57 6.72 -9.73
N ILE A 20 -14.77 6.12 -9.76
CA ILE A 20 -15.02 4.77 -9.25
C ILE A 20 -15.31 3.87 -10.43
N PHE A 21 -14.67 2.72 -10.47
CA PHE A 21 -14.93 1.70 -11.48
C PHE A 21 -15.21 0.34 -10.83
N LYS A 22 -16.08 -0.44 -11.44
CA LYS A 22 -16.18 -1.88 -11.20
C LYS A 22 -15.27 -2.58 -12.20
N GLY A 23 -14.48 -3.55 -11.75
CA GLY A 23 -13.55 -4.30 -12.58
C GLY A 23 -14.22 -4.87 -13.82
N ASP A 24 -15.41 -5.45 -13.68
CA ASP A 24 -16.18 -6.00 -14.80
C ASP A 24 -16.47 -4.98 -15.92
N SER A 25 -16.64 -3.70 -15.57
CA SER A 25 -16.89 -2.63 -16.56
C SER A 25 -15.62 -2.19 -17.30
N LEU A 26 -14.45 -2.53 -16.76
CA LEU A 26 -13.13 -2.20 -17.32
C LEU A 26 -12.44 -3.40 -17.98
N HIS A 27 -13.06 -4.58 -17.93
CA HIS A 27 -12.44 -5.82 -18.39
C HIS A 27 -11.84 -5.69 -19.80
N GLY A 28 -10.53 -5.94 -19.93
CA GLY A 28 -9.79 -5.79 -21.17
C GLY A 28 -9.41 -4.36 -21.57
N LYS A 29 -9.65 -3.35 -20.71
CA LYS A 29 -9.32 -1.95 -20.97
C LYS A 29 -8.30 -1.44 -19.95
N LYS A 30 -7.24 -0.81 -20.46
CA LYS A 30 -6.24 -0.17 -19.61
C LYS A 30 -6.72 1.18 -19.09
N LEU A 31 -6.38 1.48 -17.85
CA LEU A 31 -6.65 2.79 -17.26
C LEU A 31 -5.79 3.85 -17.96
N GLN A 32 -6.44 4.91 -18.43
CA GLN A 32 -5.76 6.06 -18.97
C GLN A 32 -5.44 7.04 -17.82
N ILE A 33 -4.29 6.86 -17.21
CA ILE A 33 -3.82 7.71 -16.12
C ILE A 33 -2.42 8.23 -16.42
N ASN A 34 -2.20 9.52 -16.16
CA ASN A 34 -0.87 10.08 -16.32
C ASN A 34 0.08 9.50 -15.27
N SER A 35 1.25 9.07 -15.70
CA SER A 35 2.32 8.55 -14.83
C SER A 35 3.60 9.38 -14.94
N LEU A 36 3.58 10.50 -15.68
CA LEU A 36 4.75 11.31 -15.93
C LEU A 36 4.95 12.35 -14.83
N ARG A 37 6.20 12.54 -14.50
CA ARG A 37 6.65 13.59 -13.59
C ARG A 37 6.24 14.98 -14.11
N THR A 38 5.61 15.79 -13.23
CA THR A 38 5.18 17.18 -13.55
C THR A 38 6.03 18.24 -12.86
N CYS A 39 6.87 17.88 -11.88
CA CYS A 39 7.70 18.84 -11.16
C CYS A 39 8.95 19.26 -11.95
N ASN A 40 9.41 20.49 -11.68
CA ASN A 40 10.66 21.07 -12.19
C ASN A 40 11.77 21.09 -11.13
N CYS A 41 11.84 20.06 -10.27
CA CYS A 41 12.85 20.00 -9.23
C CYS A 41 14.25 19.79 -9.84
N LYS A 42 15.26 20.33 -9.14
CA LYS A 42 16.65 20.29 -9.60
C LYS A 42 17.15 18.83 -9.73
N PRO A 43 18.08 18.52 -10.67
CA PRO A 43 18.65 17.18 -10.79
C PRO A 43 19.34 16.67 -9.51
N THR A 44 19.73 17.56 -8.61
CA THR A 44 20.33 17.25 -7.31
C THR A 44 19.30 16.90 -6.23
N ASN A 45 18.03 17.08 -6.51
CA ASN A 45 16.94 16.71 -5.60
C ASN A 45 16.67 15.21 -5.66
N ILE A 46 16.27 14.65 -4.53
CA ILE A 46 15.81 13.27 -4.43
C ILE A 46 14.30 13.30 -4.33
N ASN A 47 13.62 12.85 -5.37
CA ASN A 47 12.15 12.82 -5.43
C ASN A 47 11.47 14.13 -4.98
N CYS A 48 11.83 15.24 -5.53
CA CYS A 48 11.42 16.61 -5.16
C CYS A 48 11.99 17.14 -3.84
N MET A 49 12.62 16.34 -3.00
CA MET A 49 13.24 16.79 -1.76
C MET A 49 14.62 17.39 -2.01
N THR A 50 14.94 18.45 -1.28
CA THR A 50 16.30 18.96 -1.19
C THR A 50 17.21 17.97 -0.44
N ALA A 51 18.53 18.08 -0.64
CA ALA A 51 19.49 17.26 0.10
C ALA A 51 19.31 17.36 1.63
N LYS A 52 18.95 18.55 2.15
CA LYS A 52 18.72 18.77 3.57
C LYS A 52 17.46 18.04 4.08
N GLU A 53 16.39 18.04 3.31
CA GLU A 53 15.15 17.29 3.63
C GLU A 53 15.37 15.79 3.56
N TRP A 54 16.11 15.33 2.54
CA TRP A 54 16.51 13.94 2.43
C TRP A 54 17.34 13.47 3.64
N MET A 55 18.36 14.23 4.05
CA MET A 55 19.19 13.89 5.22
C MET A 55 18.35 13.71 6.48
N LYS A 56 17.33 14.55 6.69
CA LYS A 56 16.39 14.41 7.82
C LYS A 56 15.47 13.19 7.70
N SER A 57 15.26 12.73 6.48
CA SER A 57 14.33 11.65 6.16
C SER A 57 14.94 10.25 6.24
N GLN A 58 16.27 10.15 6.34
CA GLN A 58 17.02 8.88 6.37
C GLN A 58 16.87 8.08 7.67
N ILE A 59 16.23 8.64 8.69
CA ILE A 59 16.01 7.94 9.96
C ILE A 59 15.02 6.80 9.73
N GLY A 60 15.43 5.57 10.07
CA GLY A 60 14.64 4.35 9.83
C GLY A 60 13.61 4.02 10.93
N VAL A 61 13.36 4.92 11.89
CA VAL A 61 12.33 4.76 12.93
C VAL A 61 11.43 5.98 12.91
N TRP A 62 10.15 5.76 12.65
CA TRP A 62 9.17 6.83 12.46
C TRP A 62 8.04 6.74 13.47
N GLN A 63 7.54 7.90 13.92
CA GLN A 63 6.34 8.04 14.73
C GLN A 63 5.36 8.99 14.04
N PHE A 64 4.07 8.64 14.03
CA PHE A 64 3.00 9.46 13.48
C PHE A 64 1.82 9.48 14.43
N PHE A 65 1.02 10.56 14.37
CA PHE A 65 -0.24 10.68 15.08
C PHE A 65 -1.40 10.56 14.08
N TYR A 66 -2.53 10.05 14.56
CA TYR A 66 -3.76 10.10 13.80
C TYR A 66 -4.35 11.51 13.82
N GLU A 67 -4.72 12.02 12.67
CA GLU A 67 -5.49 13.24 12.52
C GLU A 67 -7.01 12.95 12.60
N GLY A 68 -7.86 14.00 12.73
CA GLY A 68 -9.31 13.83 12.77
C GLY A 68 -9.88 13.08 11.56
N ARG A 69 -9.35 13.36 10.36
CA ARG A 69 -9.74 12.69 9.11
C ARG A 69 -9.27 11.23 8.99
N ASP A 70 -8.30 10.80 9.81
CA ASP A 70 -7.86 9.40 9.86
C ASP A 70 -8.81 8.52 10.67
N ILE A 71 -9.41 9.10 11.73
CA ILE A 71 -10.15 8.32 12.72
C ILE A 71 -11.66 8.34 12.53
N ARG A 72 -12.18 9.26 11.72
CA ARG A 72 -13.61 9.45 11.49
C ARG A 72 -14.33 8.18 11.06
N ASP A 73 -13.71 7.40 10.18
CA ASP A 73 -14.32 6.21 9.57
C ASP A 73 -13.75 4.88 10.12
N LYS A 74 -13.04 4.90 11.27
CA LYS A 74 -12.45 3.69 11.88
C LYS A 74 -13.48 2.62 12.29
N THR A 75 -14.73 2.99 12.46
CA THR A 75 -15.81 2.03 12.73
C THR A 75 -16.19 1.21 11.50
N ILE A 76 -15.94 1.74 10.31
CA ILE A 76 -16.25 1.09 9.03
C ILE A 76 -15.04 0.27 8.56
N HIS A 77 -13.84 0.87 8.63
CA HIS A 77 -12.58 0.21 8.29
C HIS A 77 -11.59 0.34 9.45
N PRO A 78 -11.43 -0.69 10.29
CA PRO A 78 -10.67 -0.58 11.54
C PRO A 78 -9.15 -0.56 11.35
N ALA A 79 -8.65 -1.11 10.24
CA ALA A 79 -7.22 -1.28 9.96
C ALA A 79 -6.68 -0.13 9.10
N THR A 80 -6.73 1.11 9.63
CA THR A 80 -6.21 2.29 8.93
C THR A 80 -4.87 2.72 9.52
N PHE A 81 -3.96 3.15 8.66
CA PHE A 81 -2.73 3.86 9.05
C PHE A 81 -2.91 5.38 8.89
N PRO A 82 -2.08 6.22 9.56
CA PRO A 82 -2.18 7.68 9.42
C PRO A 82 -1.88 8.15 8.01
N ILE A 83 -2.61 9.18 7.53
CA ILE A 83 -2.34 9.83 6.23
C ILE A 83 -0.90 10.36 6.20
N SER A 84 -0.41 10.89 7.32
CA SER A 84 0.97 11.39 7.46
C SER A 84 2.04 10.30 7.22
N LEU A 85 1.78 9.03 7.58
CA LEU A 85 2.65 7.91 7.24
C LEU A 85 2.68 7.68 5.73
N ALA A 86 1.51 7.60 5.09
CA ALA A 86 1.42 7.44 3.64
C ALA A 86 2.11 8.58 2.88
N LYS A 87 1.88 9.83 3.32
CA LYS A 87 2.56 11.00 2.75
C LYS A 87 4.07 10.86 2.81
N LYS A 88 4.61 10.45 3.96
CA LYS A 88 6.06 10.28 4.12
C LYS A 88 6.63 9.24 3.15
N VAL A 89 5.96 8.12 2.97
CA VAL A 89 6.36 7.09 2.00
C VAL A 89 6.29 7.64 0.57
N ILE A 90 5.17 8.26 0.18
CA ILE A 90 4.97 8.79 -1.17
C ILE A 90 6.02 9.87 -1.50
N GLU A 91 6.30 10.79 -0.59
CA GLU A 91 7.33 11.82 -0.77
C GLU A 91 8.74 11.25 -0.96
N LEU A 92 9.07 10.18 -0.23
CA LEU A 92 10.39 9.56 -0.30
C LEU A 92 10.65 8.88 -1.65
N PHE A 93 9.63 8.29 -2.26
CA PHE A 93 9.79 7.38 -3.39
C PHE A 93 9.20 7.87 -4.71
N THR A 94 8.58 9.07 -4.75
CA THR A 94 7.96 9.59 -5.98
C THR A 94 8.19 11.08 -6.19
N HIS A 95 8.18 11.48 -7.46
CA HIS A 95 8.02 12.87 -7.88
C HIS A 95 6.54 13.28 -8.01
N GLN A 96 6.25 14.58 -8.03
CA GLN A 96 4.91 15.07 -8.36
C GLN A 96 4.51 14.64 -9.77
N GLY A 97 3.25 14.27 -9.94
CA GLY A 97 2.68 13.75 -11.19
C GLY A 97 2.86 12.26 -11.40
N GLU A 98 3.80 11.62 -10.71
CA GLU A 98 4.04 10.19 -10.82
C GLU A 98 2.90 9.35 -10.22
N LEU A 99 2.83 8.08 -10.65
CA LEU A 99 1.75 7.17 -10.30
C LEU A 99 2.08 6.29 -9.09
N VAL A 100 1.20 6.34 -8.09
CA VAL A 100 1.18 5.47 -6.91
C VAL A 100 0.09 4.42 -7.06
N LEU A 101 0.42 3.15 -6.83
CA LEU A 101 -0.51 2.01 -6.85
C LEU A 101 -0.68 1.44 -5.45
N ASP A 102 -1.94 1.26 -5.02
CA ASP A 102 -2.28 0.53 -3.79
C ASP A 102 -3.14 -0.71 -4.13
N PRO A 103 -2.57 -1.92 -4.08
CA PRO A 103 -3.31 -3.16 -4.38
C PRO A 103 -4.41 -3.52 -3.37
N PHE A 104 -4.42 -2.90 -2.17
CA PHE A 104 -5.34 -3.19 -1.06
C PHE A 104 -5.77 -1.89 -0.39
N VAL A 105 -6.46 -1.03 -1.15
CA VAL A 105 -6.66 0.38 -0.84
C VAL A 105 -7.54 0.64 0.40
N GLY A 106 -8.40 -0.31 0.75
CA GLY A 106 -9.29 -0.21 1.88
C GLY A 106 -10.06 1.12 1.93
N SER A 107 -9.86 1.90 2.97
CA SER A 107 -10.53 3.20 3.15
C SER A 107 -9.92 4.34 2.32
N GLY A 108 -8.93 4.12 1.46
CA GLY A 108 -8.37 5.12 0.54
C GLY A 108 -7.33 6.06 1.14
N THR A 109 -6.69 5.71 2.24
CA THR A 109 -5.68 6.58 2.89
C THR A 109 -4.52 6.90 1.95
N THR A 110 -4.06 5.92 1.16
CA THR A 110 -3.02 6.10 0.14
C THR A 110 -3.42 7.13 -0.91
N LEU A 111 -4.65 7.05 -1.42
CA LEU A 111 -5.13 7.94 -2.47
C LEU A 111 -5.28 9.38 -1.96
N ILE A 112 -5.77 9.55 -0.73
CA ILE A 112 -5.85 10.88 -0.08
C ILE A 112 -4.45 11.48 0.07
N ALA A 113 -3.49 10.68 0.54
CA ALA A 113 -2.11 11.13 0.71
C ALA A 113 -1.46 11.51 -0.64
N ALA A 114 -1.70 10.72 -1.69
CA ALA A 114 -1.21 11.00 -3.04
C ALA A 114 -1.83 12.29 -3.59
N ASN A 115 -3.14 12.49 -3.41
CA ASN A 115 -3.84 13.71 -3.79
C ASN A 115 -3.26 14.93 -3.09
N ASP A 116 -3.08 14.88 -1.77
CA ASP A 116 -2.50 15.98 -0.99
C ASP A 116 -1.08 16.39 -1.46
N LEU A 117 -0.37 15.45 -2.09
CA LEU A 117 1.02 15.62 -2.54
C LEU A 117 1.15 15.87 -4.06
N ASN A 118 0.06 16.04 -4.78
CA ASN A 118 0.04 16.16 -6.24
C ASN A 118 0.67 14.95 -6.96
N ARG A 119 0.32 13.74 -6.55
CA ARG A 119 0.64 12.48 -7.25
C ARG A 119 -0.65 11.87 -7.78
N ASN A 120 -0.55 11.19 -8.93
CA ASN A 120 -1.64 10.36 -9.40
C ASN A 120 -1.68 9.06 -8.59
N SER A 121 -2.87 8.50 -8.39
CA SER A 121 -2.96 7.20 -7.72
C SER A 121 -4.12 6.35 -8.19
N VAL A 122 -3.90 5.03 -8.11
CA VAL A 122 -4.95 4.02 -8.32
C VAL A 122 -4.91 3.05 -7.14
N GLY A 123 -6.09 2.77 -6.61
CA GLY A 123 -6.25 1.81 -5.52
C GLY A 123 -7.27 0.74 -5.88
N PHE A 124 -7.01 -0.48 -5.46
CA PHE A 124 -7.87 -1.64 -5.68
C PHE A 124 -8.35 -2.21 -4.36
N ASP A 125 -9.57 -2.65 -4.32
CA ASP A 125 -10.12 -3.43 -3.21
C ASP A 125 -11.16 -4.43 -3.72
N LEU A 126 -11.19 -5.61 -3.11
CA LEU A 126 -12.14 -6.65 -3.43
C LEU A 126 -13.57 -6.25 -3.05
N GLN A 127 -13.72 -5.44 -2.01
CA GLN A 127 -15.00 -5.08 -1.43
C GLN A 127 -15.54 -3.75 -1.97
N ALA A 128 -16.74 -3.80 -2.58
CA ALA A 128 -17.44 -2.60 -3.06
C ALA A 128 -17.62 -1.53 -1.98
N SER A 129 -17.94 -1.95 -0.74
CA SER A 129 -18.16 -1.03 0.38
C SER A 129 -16.91 -0.22 0.75
N TYR A 130 -15.70 -0.79 0.59
CA TYR A 130 -14.46 -0.07 0.83
C TYR A 130 -14.13 0.87 -0.32
N VAL A 131 -14.40 0.49 -1.56
CA VAL A 131 -14.26 1.38 -2.72
C VAL A 131 -15.20 2.59 -2.61
N GLU A 132 -16.45 2.37 -2.20
CA GLU A 132 -17.44 3.44 -1.94
C GLU A 132 -16.97 4.36 -0.80
N LEU A 133 -16.47 3.78 0.31
CA LEU A 133 -15.89 4.54 1.41
C LEU A 133 -14.69 5.39 0.95
N CYS A 134 -13.80 4.79 0.16
CA CYS A 134 -12.63 5.46 -0.42
C CYS A 134 -13.08 6.68 -1.25
N SER A 135 -14.03 6.52 -2.14
CA SER A 135 -14.54 7.60 -2.98
C SER A 135 -15.18 8.72 -2.17
N ARG A 136 -16.02 8.39 -1.18
CA ARG A 136 -16.60 9.39 -0.28
C ARG A 136 -15.49 10.19 0.42
N ARG A 137 -14.50 9.52 1.00
CA ARG A 137 -13.38 10.18 1.68
C ARG A 137 -12.56 11.06 0.73
N LEU A 138 -12.36 10.62 -0.51
CA LEU A 138 -11.69 11.44 -1.53
C LEU A 138 -12.49 12.69 -1.84
N SER A 139 -13.81 12.59 -2.05
CA SER A 139 -14.67 13.74 -2.34
C SER A 139 -14.69 14.76 -1.20
N GLU A 140 -14.68 14.29 0.05
CA GLU A 140 -14.63 15.16 1.24
C GLU A 140 -13.27 15.83 1.48
N ASN A 141 -12.21 15.30 0.89
CA ASN A 141 -10.84 15.82 0.97
C ASN A 141 -10.34 16.40 -0.37
N ALA A 142 -11.24 16.59 -1.34
CA ALA A 142 -10.87 17.09 -2.65
C ALA A 142 -10.24 18.49 -2.58
N ASN A 143 -9.06 18.61 -3.15
CA ASN A 143 -8.43 19.91 -3.40
C ASN A 143 -8.80 20.36 -4.81
N MET A 144 -9.63 21.41 -4.93
CA MET A 144 -10.11 21.92 -6.22
C MET A 144 -9.01 22.48 -7.13
N PHE A 145 -7.80 22.65 -6.62
CA PHE A 145 -6.63 23.14 -7.36
C PHE A 145 -5.70 22.02 -7.83
N ASN A 146 -6.07 20.76 -7.56
CA ASN A 146 -5.24 19.61 -7.89
C ASN A 146 -5.65 19.03 -9.25
N GLU A 147 -4.70 18.92 -10.17
CA GLU A 147 -4.89 18.34 -11.52
C GLU A 147 -4.64 16.82 -11.56
N THR A 148 -4.29 16.19 -10.42
CA THR A 148 -4.00 14.77 -10.36
C THR A 148 -5.27 13.92 -10.23
N GLN A 149 -5.20 12.71 -10.77
CA GLN A 149 -6.30 11.75 -10.79
C GLN A 149 -6.17 10.75 -9.63
N GLN A 150 -7.28 10.49 -8.97
CA GLN A 150 -7.38 9.49 -7.91
C GLN A 150 -8.47 8.49 -8.31
N ILE A 151 -8.11 7.23 -8.53
CA ILE A 151 -9.03 6.21 -9.05
C ILE A 151 -9.14 5.07 -8.04
N ALA A 152 -10.35 4.71 -7.66
CA ALA A 152 -10.65 3.54 -6.84
C ALA A 152 -11.38 2.50 -7.69
N VAL A 153 -10.90 1.26 -7.70
CA VAL A 153 -11.42 0.16 -8.52
C VAL A 153 -11.82 -1.02 -7.62
N GLN A 154 -13.05 -1.50 -7.79
CA GLN A 154 -13.46 -2.76 -7.18
C GLN A 154 -12.95 -3.92 -8.01
N GLU A 155 -11.85 -4.54 -7.60
CA GLU A 155 -11.24 -5.66 -8.32
C GLU A 155 -10.34 -6.49 -7.41
N ASP A 156 -10.11 -7.72 -7.81
CA ASP A 156 -9.11 -8.60 -7.17
C ASP A 156 -7.68 -8.16 -7.53
N ALA A 157 -6.82 -8.08 -6.53
CA ALA A 157 -5.42 -7.69 -6.73
C ALA A 157 -4.66 -8.58 -7.74
N ARG A 158 -5.11 -9.81 -7.96
CA ARG A 158 -4.55 -10.76 -8.94
C ARG A 158 -4.71 -10.31 -10.38
N ASN A 159 -5.70 -9.43 -10.65
CA ASN A 159 -6.06 -8.94 -11.98
C ASN A 159 -5.49 -7.53 -12.29
N ILE A 160 -4.86 -6.86 -11.33
CA ILE A 160 -4.29 -5.52 -11.49
C ILE A 160 -3.41 -5.36 -12.75
N PRO A 161 -2.58 -6.36 -13.15
CA PRO A 161 -1.75 -6.21 -14.35
C PRO A 161 -2.51 -5.95 -15.65
N GLU A 162 -3.79 -6.28 -15.73
CA GLU A 162 -4.63 -6.05 -16.92
C GLU A 162 -4.89 -4.56 -17.16
N TYR A 163 -4.80 -3.74 -16.10
CA TYR A 163 -5.16 -2.32 -16.12
C TYR A 163 -3.98 -1.38 -16.43
N PHE A 164 -2.75 -1.88 -16.48
CA PHE A 164 -1.55 -1.04 -16.61
C PHE A 164 -0.60 -1.50 -17.72
N ASP A 165 0.18 -0.55 -18.22
CA ASP A 165 1.36 -0.86 -19.01
C ASP A 165 2.56 -1.17 -18.10
N LYS A 166 3.49 -1.97 -18.63
CA LYS A 166 4.76 -2.26 -17.93
C LYS A 166 5.54 -0.96 -17.73
N GLY A 167 6.06 -0.78 -16.52
CA GLY A 167 6.87 0.38 -16.18
C GLY A 167 6.09 1.69 -16.00
N SER A 168 4.77 1.64 -15.82
CA SER A 168 3.94 2.84 -15.63
C SER A 168 3.82 3.29 -14.17
N VAL A 169 4.15 2.43 -13.21
CA VAL A 169 4.00 2.66 -11.77
C VAL A 169 5.34 3.06 -11.15
N SER A 170 5.37 4.16 -10.40
CA SER A 170 6.58 4.63 -9.70
C SER A 170 6.73 4.02 -8.31
N LEU A 171 5.60 3.87 -7.61
CA LEU A 171 5.55 3.31 -6.26
C LEU A 171 4.34 2.41 -6.10
N ILE A 172 4.57 1.21 -5.55
CA ILE A 172 3.52 0.42 -4.91
C ILE A 172 3.63 0.68 -3.41
N TRP A 173 2.54 1.18 -2.80
CA TRP A 173 2.46 1.41 -1.36
C TRP A 173 1.16 0.83 -0.82
N THR A 174 1.26 -0.02 0.21
CA THR A 174 0.07 -0.68 0.76
C THR A 174 0.28 -1.23 2.17
N SER A 175 -0.84 -1.49 2.83
CA SER A 175 -0.95 -2.33 4.04
C SER A 175 -1.95 -3.45 3.75
N PRO A 176 -1.49 -4.64 3.33
CA PRO A 176 -2.37 -5.72 2.90
C PRO A 176 -3.16 -6.32 4.08
N PRO A 177 -4.22 -7.11 3.83
CA PRO A 177 -4.79 -7.95 4.88
C PRO A 177 -3.74 -8.91 5.43
N TYR A 178 -3.82 -9.23 6.75
CA TYR A 178 -2.75 -9.97 7.45
C TYR A 178 -3.13 -11.43 7.68
N ALA A 179 -3.35 -12.19 6.62
CA ALA A 179 -3.78 -13.59 6.69
C ALA A 179 -5.02 -13.77 7.61
N ASN A 180 -5.31 -14.99 8.02
CA ASN A 180 -6.41 -15.30 8.94
C ASN A 180 -6.18 -14.87 10.41
N LEU A 181 -5.37 -13.82 10.63
CA LEU A 181 -4.94 -13.44 11.96
C LEU A 181 -5.97 -12.60 12.72
N LEU A 182 -6.88 -11.90 12.03
CA LEU A 182 -7.96 -11.15 12.65
C LEU A 182 -9.15 -12.04 13.07
N ASN A 183 -9.37 -13.15 12.37
CA ASN A 183 -10.46 -14.08 12.63
C ASN A 183 -10.23 -14.96 13.86
N ARG A 184 -9.02 -15.00 14.35
CA ARG A 184 -8.63 -15.87 15.46
C ARG A 184 -9.17 -15.34 16.79
N LYS A 185 -10.06 -16.08 17.43
CA LYS A 185 -10.69 -15.72 18.73
C LYS A 185 -9.61 -15.48 19.78
N ARG A 186 -9.47 -14.23 20.22
CA ARG A 186 -8.56 -13.89 21.33
C ARG A 186 -9.10 -14.50 22.63
N LYS A 187 -8.43 -15.49 23.19
CA LYS A 187 -8.78 -16.16 24.44
C LYS A 187 -8.59 -15.28 25.70
N ASN A 188 -8.39 -13.98 25.58
CA ASN A 188 -8.14 -13.10 26.72
C ASN A 188 -9.41 -12.82 27.54
N LYS A 189 -9.42 -13.35 28.76
CA LYS A 189 -10.50 -13.22 29.77
C LYS A 189 -10.65 -11.80 30.41
N SER A 190 -9.81 -10.84 30.09
CA SER A 190 -9.92 -9.47 30.65
C SER A 190 -10.96 -8.64 29.88
N ARG A 191 -12.22 -9.01 30.01
CA ARG A 191 -13.39 -8.38 29.36
C ARG A 191 -13.95 -7.16 30.11
N ARG A 192 -13.31 -6.61 31.10
CA ARG A 192 -13.84 -5.45 31.81
C ARG A 192 -13.35 -4.16 31.18
N ASN A 193 -14.28 -3.40 30.58
CA ASN A 193 -14.17 -2.02 30.15
C ASN A 193 -13.23 -1.69 28.96
N ARG A 194 -13.43 -2.29 27.78
CA ARG A 194 -12.93 -1.67 26.56
C ARG A 194 -14.01 -0.76 25.96
N LYS A 195 -13.71 0.55 25.83
CA LYS A 195 -14.57 1.54 25.13
C LYS A 195 -14.82 1.23 23.64
N ASN A 196 -14.30 0.12 23.12
CA ASN A 196 -14.37 -0.30 21.72
C ASN A 196 -15.04 -1.68 21.54
N ASP A 197 -16.18 -1.90 22.20
CA ASP A 197 -16.98 -3.13 21.98
C ASP A 197 -17.45 -3.29 20.51
N GLN A 198 -17.46 -2.19 19.74
CA GLN A 198 -17.81 -2.24 18.31
C GLN A 198 -16.70 -2.81 17.43
N LEU A 199 -15.42 -2.65 17.80
CA LEU A 199 -14.28 -3.25 17.07
C LEU A 199 -14.13 -4.76 17.32
N GLY A 200 -14.79 -5.30 18.35
CA GLY A 200 -14.81 -6.72 18.67
C GLY A 200 -15.76 -7.55 17.81
N LYS A 201 -16.55 -6.91 16.93
CA LYS A 201 -17.52 -7.58 16.06
C LYS A 201 -17.05 -7.78 14.63
N ILE A 202 -15.93 -7.20 14.24
CA ILE A 202 -15.36 -7.42 12.90
C ILE A 202 -14.54 -8.70 12.98
N GLU A 203 -15.17 -9.80 12.62
CA GLU A 203 -14.56 -11.14 12.64
C GLU A 203 -13.77 -11.43 11.35
N GLN A 204 -14.03 -10.70 10.26
CA GLN A 204 -13.40 -10.89 8.94
C GLN A 204 -13.38 -9.57 8.15
N TYR A 205 -12.38 -9.39 7.27
CA TYR A 205 -12.40 -8.29 6.30
C TYR A 205 -13.51 -8.50 5.28
N SER A 206 -13.75 -9.73 4.86
CA SER A 206 -14.75 -10.14 3.88
C SER A 206 -15.18 -11.59 4.11
N GLN A 207 -16.30 -11.99 3.49
CA GLN A 207 -16.73 -13.38 3.36
C GLN A 207 -16.43 -13.92 1.96
N ASP A 208 -15.75 -13.17 1.12
CA ASP A 208 -15.33 -13.59 -0.22
C ASP A 208 -14.19 -14.60 -0.11
N GLU A 209 -14.33 -15.74 -0.77
CA GLU A 209 -13.31 -16.80 -0.77
C GLU A 209 -11.96 -16.35 -1.38
N ARG A 210 -11.96 -15.26 -2.13
CA ARG A 210 -10.76 -14.64 -2.72
C ARG A 210 -10.00 -13.76 -1.73
N ASP A 211 -10.59 -13.45 -0.57
CA ASP A 211 -9.99 -12.55 0.43
C ASP A 211 -8.76 -13.19 1.06
N LEU A 212 -7.62 -12.50 0.97
CA LEU A 212 -6.36 -12.96 1.59
C LEU A 212 -6.45 -13.01 3.12
N GLY A 213 -7.37 -12.25 3.71
CA GLY A 213 -7.61 -12.22 5.15
C GLY A 213 -8.23 -13.51 5.74
N ILE A 214 -8.59 -14.49 4.91
CA ILE A 214 -9.08 -15.80 5.37
C ILE A 214 -8.02 -16.91 5.27
N LEU A 215 -6.93 -16.67 4.56
CA LEU A 215 -5.90 -17.67 4.27
C LEU A 215 -5.01 -17.95 5.50
N GLU A 216 -4.57 -19.19 5.65
CA GLU A 216 -3.51 -19.54 6.58
C GLU A 216 -2.16 -18.94 6.13
N LEU A 217 -1.22 -18.78 7.06
CA LEU A 217 -0.01 -17.98 6.83
C LEU A 217 0.81 -18.42 5.62
N ASP A 218 1.00 -19.71 5.44
CA ASP A 218 1.82 -20.25 4.34
C ASP A 218 1.16 -20.01 2.98
N GLU A 219 -0.16 -20.25 2.90
CA GLU A 219 -0.96 -19.97 1.70
C GLU A 219 -1.03 -18.48 1.41
N TYR A 220 -1.24 -17.67 2.45
CA TYR A 220 -1.20 -16.21 2.35
C TYR A 220 0.13 -15.73 1.78
N THR A 221 1.26 -16.19 2.35
CA THR A 221 2.60 -15.78 1.93
C THR A 221 2.85 -16.13 0.46
N LYS A 222 2.48 -17.33 0.05
CA LYS A 222 2.60 -17.77 -1.35
C LYS A 222 1.71 -16.94 -2.28
N THR A 223 0.45 -16.72 -1.91
CA THR A 223 -0.50 -15.94 -2.72
C THR A 223 -0.06 -14.48 -2.85
N MET A 224 0.47 -13.89 -1.77
CA MET A 224 1.10 -12.57 -1.84
C MET A 224 2.28 -12.58 -2.81
N GLY A 225 3.15 -13.60 -2.76
CA GLY A 225 4.23 -13.78 -3.72
C GLY A 225 3.73 -13.79 -5.16
N ASP A 226 2.70 -14.57 -5.46
CA ASP A 226 2.11 -14.70 -6.80
C ASP A 226 1.52 -13.36 -7.30
N ILE A 227 0.86 -12.59 -6.43
CA ILE A 227 0.36 -11.25 -6.74
C ILE A 227 1.54 -10.31 -7.06
N TYR A 228 2.52 -10.20 -6.16
CA TYR A 228 3.62 -9.27 -6.32
C TYR A 228 4.53 -9.63 -7.50
N GLU A 229 4.70 -10.90 -7.83
CA GLU A 229 5.40 -11.31 -9.06
C GLU A 229 4.78 -10.69 -10.32
N LYS A 230 3.44 -10.68 -10.37
CA LYS A 230 2.69 -10.06 -11.47
C LYS A 230 2.75 -8.51 -11.43
N LEU A 231 2.89 -7.91 -10.25
CA LEU A 231 2.99 -6.47 -10.08
C LEU A 231 4.40 -5.93 -10.37
N LEU A 232 5.45 -6.74 -10.20
CA LEU A 232 6.83 -6.31 -10.42
C LEU A 232 7.07 -5.66 -11.79
N PRO A 233 6.57 -6.20 -12.92
CA PRO A 233 6.73 -5.57 -14.23
C PRO A 233 6.05 -4.21 -14.38
N LEU A 234 5.07 -3.88 -13.55
CA LEU A 234 4.36 -2.60 -13.59
C LEU A 234 5.22 -1.46 -13.03
N LEU A 235 6.06 -1.74 -12.03
CA LEU A 235 7.02 -0.77 -11.54
C LEU A 235 7.98 -0.39 -12.67
N HIS A 236 8.30 0.88 -12.80
CA HIS A 236 9.43 1.28 -13.66
C HIS A 236 10.76 0.74 -13.10
N PRO A 237 11.82 0.63 -13.92
CA PRO A 237 13.13 0.23 -13.42
C PRO A 237 13.59 1.17 -12.30
N LYS A 238 14.04 0.60 -11.18
CA LYS A 238 14.35 1.31 -9.94
C LYS A 238 13.14 1.87 -9.17
N GLY A 239 11.92 1.50 -9.53
CA GLY A 239 10.72 1.78 -8.76
C GLY A 239 10.68 0.97 -7.45
N HIS A 240 9.95 1.48 -6.47
CA HIS A 240 9.88 0.91 -5.14
C HIS A 240 8.51 0.26 -4.86
N CYS A 241 8.54 -0.77 -4.03
CA CYS A 241 7.35 -1.39 -3.47
C CYS A 241 7.50 -1.42 -1.94
N VAL A 242 6.68 -0.63 -1.26
CA VAL A 242 6.72 -0.52 0.21
C VAL A 242 5.48 -1.18 0.80
N ILE A 243 5.68 -2.14 1.69
CA ILE A 243 4.60 -2.92 2.30
C ILE A 243 4.65 -2.73 3.81
N ASN A 244 3.54 -2.24 4.39
CA ASN A 244 3.40 -2.15 5.85
C ASN A 244 2.82 -3.45 6.39
N VAL A 245 3.52 -4.08 7.32
CA VAL A 245 3.09 -5.32 7.97
C VAL A 245 3.47 -5.35 9.45
N PRO A 246 2.59 -5.84 10.33
CA PRO A 246 2.93 -6.13 11.73
C PRO A 246 3.49 -7.54 11.86
N ASP A 247 4.20 -7.78 12.96
CA ASP A 247 4.27 -9.11 13.54
C ASP A 247 3.11 -9.34 14.49
N MET A 248 2.77 -10.59 14.74
CA MET A 248 1.69 -10.94 15.62
C MET A 248 2.12 -11.98 16.65
N TRP A 249 1.43 -11.96 17.80
CA TRP A 249 1.58 -12.96 18.84
C TRP A 249 0.39 -13.92 18.79
N TRP A 250 0.67 -15.19 18.53
CA TRP A 250 -0.35 -16.21 18.43
C TRP A 250 0.09 -17.52 19.09
N GLU A 251 -0.79 -18.14 19.92
CA GLU A 251 -0.57 -19.43 20.57
C GLU A 251 0.82 -19.57 21.23
N ASN A 252 1.23 -18.54 21.99
CA ASN A 252 2.54 -18.44 22.64
C ASN A 252 3.75 -18.40 21.68
N GLN A 253 3.51 -18.07 20.41
CA GLN A 253 4.56 -17.89 19.42
C GLN A 253 4.47 -16.51 18.76
N ARG A 254 5.61 -15.99 18.37
CA ARG A 254 5.68 -14.80 17.53
C ARG A 254 5.59 -15.20 16.07
N ILE A 255 4.56 -14.73 15.40
CA ILE A 255 4.40 -14.92 13.94
C ILE A 255 5.08 -13.74 13.24
N THR A 256 6.16 -14.04 12.54
CA THR A 256 7.02 -13.05 11.88
C THR A 256 6.63 -12.89 10.42
N ILE A 257 5.49 -12.24 10.15
CA ILE A 257 4.96 -12.04 8.77
C ILE A 257 6.00 -11.33 7.90
N HIS A 258 6.71 -10.34 8.47
CA HIS A 258 7.72 -9.59 7.74
C HIS A 258 8.84 -10.48 7.19
N VAL A 259 9.31 -11.48 7.95
CA VAL A 259 10.34 -12.41 7.48
C VAL A 259 9.84 -13.24 6.32
N SER A 260 8.65 -13.84 6.46
CA SER A 260 8.06 -14.68 5.40
C SER A 260 7.87 -13.91 4.09
N LEU A 261 7.38 -12.66 4.17
CA LEU A 261 7.21 -11.82 2.99
C LEU A 261 8.56 -11.39 2.38
N ILE A 262 9.56 -11.07 3.19
CA ILE A 262 10.90 -10.75 2.68
C ILE A 262 11.47 -11.91 1.88
N GLU A 263 11.41 -13.12 2.42
CA GLU A 263 11.93 -14.31 1.75
C GLU A 263 11.16 -14.61 0.46
N GLU A 264 9.83 -14.52 0.50
CA GLU A 264 9.00 -14.81 -0.66
C GLU A 264 9.18 -13.78 -1.79
N LEU A 265 9.13 -12.47 -1.49
CA LEU A 265 9.27 -11.45 -2.51
C LEU A 265 10.69 -11.44 -3.13
N ARG A 266 11.71 -11.76 -2.36
CA ARG A 266 13.07 -11.94 -2.92
C ARG A 266 13.14 -13.09 -3.92
N ARG A 267 12.43 -14.20 -3.67
CA ARG A 267 12.32 -15.30 -4.65
C ARG A 267 11.60 -14.87 -5.93
N ARG A 268 10.71 -13.86 -5.85
CA ARG A 268 9.95 -13.31 -6.97
C ARG A 268 10.66 -12.18 -7.71
N GLY A 269 11.91 -11.88 -7.38
CA GLY A 269 12.73 -10.91 -8.11
C GLY A 269 12.75 -9.50 -7.54
N TYR A 270 12.19 -9.28 -6.37
CA TYR A 270 12.35 -8.03 -5.62
C TYR A 270 13.67 -8.03 -4.85
N GLU A 271 14.30 -6.87 -4.72
CA GLU A 271 15.42 -6.67 -3.79
C GLU A 271 14.97 -5.87 -2.58
N LEU A 272 15.20 -6.40 -1.37
CA LEU A 272 14.96 -5.63 -0.14
C LEU A 272 16.03 -4.54 -0.01
N ARG A 273 15.60 -3.28 0.14
CA ARG A 273 16.50 -2.13 0.32
C ARG A 273 16.51 -1.63 1.75
N ASN A 274 15.34 -1.44 2.34
CA ASN A 274 15.22 -0.90 3.68
C ASN A 274 14.16 -1.66 4.50
N ILE A 275 14.38 -1.70 5.81
CA ILE A 275 13.36 -2.04 6.79
C ILE A 275 13.19 -0.81 7.66
N ILE A 276 12.02 -0.20 7.60
CA ILE A 276 11.68 0.98 8.38
C ILE A 276 10.74 0.54 9.50
N ILE A 277 10.94 1.05 10.70
CA ILE A 277 10.09 0.76 11.86
C ILE A 277 9.09 1.90 12.02
N TRP A 278 7.81 1.59 11.91
CA TRP A 278 6.77 2.49 12.36
C TRP A 278 6.50 2.22 13.85
N ASP A 279 7.09 3.05 14.70
CA ASP A 279 6.87 3.02 16.14
C ASP A 279 5.49 3.60 16.46
N ARG A 280 4.65 2.79 17.11
CA ARG A 280 3.26 3.09 17.45
C ARG A 280 3.07 3.32 18.95
N THR A 281 4.14 3.42 19.72
CA THR A 281 4.06 3.58 21.18
C THR A 281 3.25 4.81 21.59
N ASN A 282 3.24 5.84 20.76
CA ASN A 282 2.49 7.09 20.97
C ASN A 282 0.98 7.00 20.68
N ILE A 283 0.53 5.95 19.98
CA ILE A 283 -0.88 5.79 19.54
C ILE A 283 -1.54 4.51 20.04
N VAL A 284 -0.77 3.61 20.67
CA VAL A 284 -1.30 2.38 21.24
C VAL A 284 -1.84 2.67 22.65
N ASN A 285 -3.15 2.56 22.82
CA ASN A 285 -3.82 2.72 24.11
C ASN A 285 -3.51 1.53 25.03
N GLY A 286 -2.46 1.65 25.83
CA GLY A 286 -2.10 0.71 26.87
C GLY A 286 -1.59 -0.62 26.34
N ILE A 287 -0.36 -0.93 26.67
CA ILE A 287 0.19 -2.28 26.50
C ILE A 287 -0.44 -3.15 27.57
N GLY A 288 -1.16 -4.21 27.17
CA GLY A 288 -1.68 -5.18 28.13
C GLY A 288 -0.52 -5.87 28.87
N ILE A 289 -0.83 -6.52 29.98
CA ILE A 289 0.15 -7.35 30.67
C ILE A 289 0.40 -8.60 29.83
N PHE A 290 1.60 -8.73 29.28
CA PHE A 290 2.05 -9.89 28.53
C PHE A 290 3.06 -10.67 29.37
N GLY A 291 2.96 -11.99 29.34
CA GLY A 291 3.81 -12.85 30.11
C GLY A 291 3.40 -12.97 31.58
N TRP A 292 4.00 -13.93 32.26
CA TRP A 292 3.83 -14.15 33.67
C TRP A 292 5.20 -14.38 34.30
N PRO A 293 5.53 -13.77 35.46
CA PRO A 293 6.88 -13.79 36.00
C PRO A 293 7.49 -15.17 36.21
N SER A 294 6.65 -16.20 36.40
CA SER A 294 7.11 -17.56 36.62
C SER A 294 7.33 -18.38 35.32
N ASN A 295 6.84 -17.92 34.18
CA ASN A 295 6.81 -18.74 32.97
C ASN A 295 7.65 -18.19 31.82
N TYR A 296 7.45 -16.90 31.46
CA TYR A 296 8.15 -16.27 30.34
C TYR A 296 8.02 -14.74 30.35
N ILE A 297 8.95 -14.08 29.67
CA ILE A 297 8.91 -12.64 29.45
C ILE A 297 8.54 -12.39 27.99
N THR A 298 7.48 -11.62 27.74
CA THR A 298 7.03 -11.26 26.40
C THR A 298 6.87 -9.75 26.29
N MET A 299 7.47 -9.17 25.26
CA MET A 299 7.30 -7.75 24.93
C MET A 299 6.08 -7.56 24.05
N GLY A 300 5.32 -6.48 24.29
CA GLY A 300 4.21 -6.09 23.42
C GLY A 300 4.68 -5.70 22.02
N VAL A 301 3.86 -5.98 21.00
CA VAL A 301 4.12 -5.51 19.64
C VAL A 301 3.59 -4.10 19.52
N THR A 302 4.47 -3.11 19.59
CA THR A 302 4.15 -1.67 19.56
C THR A 302 4.63 -0.99 18.28
N PHE A 303 5.03 -1.75 17.29
CA PHE A 303 5.54 -1.25 16.02
C PHE A 303 5.10 -2.14 14.86
N GLU A 304 5.19 -1.59 13.68
CA GLU A 304 5.01 -2.31 12.41
C GLU A 304 6.23 -2.09 11.53
N TYR A 305 6.40 -2.94 10.53
CA TYR A 305 7.51 -2.88 9.60
C TYR A 305 7.02 -2.31 8.27
N LEU A 306 7.75 -1.33 7.72
CA LEU A 306 7.64 -0.95 6.34
C LEU A 306 8.79 -1.61 5.59
N LEU A 307 8.46 -2.58 4.77
CA LEU A 307 9.42 -3.34 3.97
C LEU A 307 9.54 -2.64 2.62
N ASP A 308 10.66 -1.98 2.40
CA ASP A 308 10.96 -1.30 1.14
C ASP A 308 11.73 -2.23 0.21
N PHE A 309 11.04 -2.69 -0.80
CA PHE A 309 11.59 -3.47 -1.90
C PHE A 309 11.81 -2.59 -3.14
N TRP A 310 12.72 -3.02 -3.96
CA TRP A 310 13.13 -2.32 -5.15
C TRP A 310 13.07 -3.24 -6.37
N ARG A 311 12.59 -2.71 -7.48
CA ARG A 311 12.73 -3.40 -8.75
C ARG A 311 14.14 -3.17 -9.29
N PRO A 312 15.01 -4.21 -9.35
CA PRO A 312 16.33 -4.04 -9.91
C PRO A 312 16.25 -3.64 -11.38
N PRO A 313 17.19 -2.82 -11.87
CA PRO A 313 17.27 -2.54 -13.30
C PRO A 313 17.56 -3.85 -14.05
N VAL A 314 16.93 -4.04 -15.20
CA VAL A 314 17.29 -5.13 -16.09
C VAL A 314 18.74 -4.89 -16.50
N PRO A 315 19.67 -5.87 -16.34
CA PRO A 315 21.02 -5.72 -16.81
C PRO A 315 20.99 -5.37 -18.31
N GLU A 316 21.61 -4.26 -18.70
CA GLU A 316 21.88 -4.02 -20.11
C GLU A 316 22.69 -5.22 -20.61
N THR A 317 22.12 -6.03 -21.48
CA THR A 317 22.85 -7.04 -22.20
C THR A 317 23.87 -6.27 -23.02
N LYS A 318 25.12 -6.22 -22.57
CA LYS A 318 26.23 -5.74 -23.38
C LYS A 318 26.22 -6.66 -24.60
N LEU A 319 25.62 -6.23 -25.68
CA LEU A 319 25.88 -6.75 -27.01
C LEU A 319 27.40 -6.57 -27.19
N LYS A 320 28.15 -7.64 -26.94
CA LYS A 320 29.52 -7.75 -27.45
C LYS A 320 29.35 -7.77 -28.97
N ILE A 321 29.48 -6.61 -29.58
CA ILE A 321 29.86 -6.51 -30.99
C ILE A 321 31.20 -7.23 -31.02
N LYS A 322 31.21 -8.50 -31.40
CA LYS A 322 32.42 -9.20 -31.81
C LYS A 322 32.89 -8.47 -33.05
N ASP A 323 34.04 -7.91 -32.92
CA ASP A 323 34.81 -7.33 -33.99
C ASP A 323 34.71 -8.19 -35.24
N MET A 324 34.10 -7.64 -36.25
CA MET A 324 34.33 -8.03 -37.64
C MET A 324 35.52 -7.20 -38.17
N ASP A 325 36.68 -7.46 -37.65
CA ASP A 325 37.93 -7.08 -38.27
C ASP A 325 38.77 -8.34 -38.48
N GLU A 326 38.47 -9.02 -39.58
CA GLU A 326 39.41 -9.88 -40.30
C GLU A 326 39.01 -9.84 -41.78
N LYS A 327 39.57 -8.87 -42.47
CA LYS A 327 40.20 -9.09 -43.80
C LYS A 327 40.93 -7.86 -44.29
#